data_dc836a39b445090283fa4a9e2d544235
#
_entry.id   dc836a39b445090283fa4a9e2d544235
#
_cell.length_a   1.000
_cell.length_b   1.000
_cell.length_c   1.000
_cell.angle_alpha   90.00
_cell.angle_beta   90.00
_cell.angle_gamma   90.00
#
_symmetry.space_group_name_H-M   'P 1'
#
loop_
_entity.id
_entity.type
_entity.pdbx_description
1 polymer ?
#
loop_
_entity_poly.entity_id
_entity_poly.type
_entity_poly.pdbx_seq_one_letter_code
_entity_poly.pdbx_strand_id
1 'polypeptide(L)'
;MFAAIIALIVVIAGAGAFLAYENTLPTTVSANVGNGQKDIPTDGSLLLNYSRPVALDAVKSAFSIAPATDGEVTAISGGTQYAWVPSKPLAELTTYTVDLKPIVDVGHRRVSGAHWTFTTIIIPRVIAITAPDGTPLKDGMEIDLASTLRLTFNDAMEPVTINVTVGARQATLKWADDLKSATFSTAGLPSDPVEVQIAPGGRDQTGHLVAGSFTLKTGVYWHDHEHTVALRYPALIQIPNDSFARDQNGLQAASVIFEYLAEGGITRLTAMYQNVPNVIGPMRSARFISLKIARHYRGLLFQSGESPATRARAARDPVPQFFDVIGYQYRTSARYAPDNLMINGDKVLAAQSNYFKGTGSFTLPKARPVLTGGSPVPSASVAEHYSTYKYDAATGTYTKTEQGHLYSDATLHQPIRIEMVIVLHTTEQLLDIGDGHGAYIHDYDLDSSGYATILYKGVQYGASWKSTDRNGPLTFALNNGQPVSLPPGLVWIDVTR
;
A
#
# COMPACT_ATOMS: atom_id res chain seq x y z
N MET A 1 -12.57 42.08 87.61
CA MET A 1 -11.20 41.89 87.10
C MET A 1 -10.71 40.46 87.20
N PHE A 2 -10.88 39.72 88.32
CA PHE A 2 -10.48 38.30 88.46
C PHE A 2 -11.12 37.30 87.44
N ALA A 3 -12.40 37.44 87.19
CA ALA A 3 -13.12 36.55 86.29
C ALA A 3 -12.63 36.69 84.81
N ALA A 4 -12.27 37.87 84.39
CA ALA A 4 -11.73 38.14 83.04
C ALA A 4 -10.34 37.52 82.85
N ILE A 5 -9.51 37.51 83.92
CA ILE A 5 -8.18 36.93 83.90
C ILE A 5 -8.24 35.41 83.85
N ILE A 6 -9.16 34.78 84.63
CA ILE A 6 -9.40 33.35 84.58
C ILE A 6 -9.92 32.92 83.20
N ALA A 7 -10.85 33.67 82.61
CA ALA A 7 -11.36 33.37 81.29
C ALA A 7 -10.25 33.43 80.20
N LEU A 8 -9.38 34.42 80.32
CA LEU A 8 -8.23 34.58 79.40
C LEU A 8 -7.20 33.44 79.57
N ILE A 9 -6.93 33.02 80.80
CA ILE A 9 -6.02 31.91 81.09
C ILE A 9 -6.63 30.56 80.50
N VAL A 10 -7.94 30.31 80.65
CA VAL A 10 -8.60 29.13 80.11
C VAL A 10 -8.56 29.18 78.62
N VAL A 11 -8.77 30.33 77.95
CA VAL A 11 -8.67 30.46 76.52
C VAL A 11 -7.24 30.23 76.03
N ILE A 12 -6.26 30.79 76.70
CA ILE A 12 -4.83 30.59 76.36
C ILE A 12 -4.41 29.15 76.60
N ALA A 13 -4.84 28.51 77.69
CA ALA A 13 -4.54 27.16 78.01
C ALA A 13 -5.27 26.20 77.00
N GLY A 14 -6.52 26.53 76.63
CA GLY A 14 -7.29 25.79 75.62
C GLY A 14 -6.68 25.92 74.22
N ALA A 15 -6.27 27.16 73.85
CA ALA A 15 -5.57 27.39 72.60
C ALA A 15 -4.17 26.70 72.57
N GLY A 16 -3.45 26.74 73.69
CA GLY A 16 -2.18 26.03 73.84
C GLY A 16 -2.32 24.50 73.75
N ALA A 17 -3.36 23.95 74.38
CA ALA A 17 -3.67 22.51 74.32
C ALA A 17 -4.13 22.11 72.89
N PHE A 18 -4.92 22.95 72.26
CA PHE A 18 -5.33 22.73 70.86
C PHE A 18 -4.13 22.79 69.92
N LEU A 19 -3.28 23.77 70.02
CA LEU A 19 -2.05 23.84 69.23
C LEU A 19 -1.06 22.70 69.51
N ALA A 20 -0.99 22.24 70.78
CA ALA A 20 -0.20 21.06 71.13
C ALA A 20 -0.78 19.80 70.55
N TYR A 21 -2.11 19.62 70.58
CA TYR A 21 -2.81 18.53 69.93
C TYR A 21 -2.63 18.55 68.42
N GLU A 22 -2.86 19.67 67.76
CA GLU A 22 -2.60 19.90 66.33
C GLU A 22 -1.16 19.53 65.95
N ASN A 23 -0.19 19.84 66.82
CA ASN A 23 1.21 19.51 66.62
C ASN A 23 1.53 18.04 66.76
N THR A 24 0.69 17.21 67.36
CA THR A 24 0.86 15.76 67.48
C THR A 24 0.26 15.00 66.29
N LEU A 25 -0.64 15.64 65.50
CA LEU A 25 -1.24 14.98 64.35
C LEU A 25 -0.19 14.80 63.25
N PRO A 26 -0.15 13.60 62.62
CA PRO A 26 0.74 13.34 61.49
C PRO A 26 0.38 14.22 60.30
N THR A 27 1.36 14.56 59.48
CA THR A 27 1.11 15.17 58.20
C THR A 27 0.60 14.14 57.19
N THR A 28 -0.50 14.46 56.56
CA THR A 28 -1.14 13.55 55.54
C THR A 28 -0.73 13.96 54.13
N VAL A 29 -0.79 12.97 53.23
CA VAL A 29 -0.57 13.18 51.81
C VAL A 29 -1.73 12.53 51.02
N SER A 30 -2.15 13.17 49.95
CA SER A 30 -3.11 12.69 48.99
C SER A 30 -2.61 12.91 47.57
N ALA A 31 -3.10 12.13 46.63
CA ALA A 31 -2.83 12.29 45.21
C ALA A 31 -4.11 12.69 44.45
N ASN A 32 -3.93 13.25 43.25
CA ASN A 32 -5.04 13.50 42.31
C ASN A 32 -5.54 12.23 41.62
N VAL A 33 -4.93 11.09 41.89
CA VAL A 33 -5.38 9.78 41.40
C VAL A 33 -5.92 8.95 42.58
N GLY A 34 -7.05 8.30 42.37
CA GLY A 34 -7.59 7.32 43.32
C GLY A 34 -6.85 5.99 43.19
N ASN A 35 -6.82 5.20 44.30
CA ASN A 35 -6.22 3.88 44.23
C ASN A 35 -7.06 2.96 43.35
N GLY A 36 -6.43 2.34 42.33
CA GLY A 36 -7.09 1.51 41.32
C GLY A 36 -7.85 2.31 40.24
N GLN A 37 -7.69 3.62 40.19
CA GLN A 37 -8.33 4.46 39.17
C GLN A 37 -7.87 4.06 37.77
N LYS A 38 -8.82 4.00 36.83
CA LYS A 38 -8.57 3.72 35.42
C LYS A 38 -8.69 4.98 34.58
N ASP A 39 -8.28 4.84 33.32
CA ASP A 39 -8.42 5.89 32.27
C ASP A 39 -7.71 7.20 32.59
N ILE A 40 -6.56 7.08 33.26
CA ILE A 40 -5.69 8.23 33.52
C ILE A 40 -4.98 8.64 32.22
N PRO A 41 -5.01 9.94 31.83
CA PRO A 41 -4.30 10.41 30.66
C PRO A 41 -2.80 10.09 30.70
N THR A 42 -2.24 9.71 29.56
CA THR A 42 -0.82 9.32 29.47
C THR A 42 0.15 10.47 29.63
N ASP A 43 -0.32 11.71 29.42
CA ASP A 43 0.43 12.96 29.56
C ASP A 43 0.09 13.71 30.87
N GLY A 44 -0.73 13.11 31.71
CA GLY A 44 -1.16 13.69 32.99
C GLY A 44 -0.04 13.78 34.01
N SER A 45 -0.07 14.84 34.83
CA SER A 45 0.83 14.99 35.97
C SER A 45 0.19 14.39 37.24
N LEU A 46 1.00 13.70 38.03
CA LEU A 46 0.59 13.24 39.35
C LEU A 46 0.79 14.34 40.38
N LEU A 47 -0.32 14.88 40.92
CA LEU A 47 -0.29 15.88 41.94
C LEU A 47 -0.29 15.26 43.33
N LEU A 48 0.63 15.69 44.19
CA LEU A 48 0.73 15.30 45.57
C LEU A 48 0.41 16.50 46.48
N ASN A 49 -0.59 16.34 47.34
CA ASN A 49 -1.03 17.39 48.28
C ASN A 49 -0.76 16.96 49.71
N TYR A 50 0.09 17.71 50.37
CA TYR A 50 0.42 17.53 51.79
C TYR A 50 -0.35 18.49 52.66
N SER A 51 -0.82 18.04 53.81
CA SER A 51 -1.55 18.90 54.77
C SER A 51 -0.68 19.97 55.44
N ARG A 52 0.65 19.84 55.37
CA ARG A 52 1.66 20.77 55.90
C ARG A 52 2.90 20.80 55.01
N PRO A 53 3.71 21.85 55.06
CA PRO A 53 4.89 21.97 54.21
C PRO A 53 5.91 20.83 54.43
N VAL A 54 6.40 20.28 53.32
CA VAL A 54 7.43 19.23 53.24
C VAL A 54 8.58 19.77 52.36
N ALA A 55 9.82 19.43 52.66
CA ALA A 55 10.93 19.80 51.79
C ALA A 55 10.89 19.06 50.45
N LEU A 56 11.14 19.75 49.32
CA LEU A 56 11.14 19.17 47.99
C LEU A 56 12.07 17.97 47.89
N ASP A 57 13.28 18.06 48.44
CA ASP A 57 14.25 16.95 48.37
C ASP A 57 13.78 15.72 49.16
N ALA A 58 13.00 15.89 50.24
CA ALA A 58 12.39 14.78 50.95
C ALA A 58 11.31 14.13 50.09
N VAL A 59 10.49 14.90 49.35
CA VAL A 59 9.48 14.34 48.44
C VAL A 59 10.16 13.62 47.28
N LYS A 60 11.20 14.22 46.66
CA LYS A 60 11.99 13.59 45.59
C LYS A 60 12.57 12.23 45.99
N SER A 61 13.14 12.17 47.21
CA SER A 61 13.76 10.92 47.72
C SER A 61 12.75 9.85 48.18
N ALA A 62 11.53 10.27 48.52
CA ALA A 62 10.46 9.33 48.93
C ALA A 62 9.68 8.75 47.76
N PHE A 63 9.61 9.49 46.63
CA PHE A 63 8.79 9.15 45.49
C PHE A 63 9.40 8.01 44.64
N SER A 64 8.59 7.05 44.27
CA SER A 64 8.93 6.05 43.25
C SER A 64 7.68 5.65 42.46
N ILE A 65 7.88 5.28 41.19
CA ILE A 65 6.85 4.81 40.30
C ILE A 65 7.31 3.52 39.58
N ALA A 66 6.42 2.56 39.45
CA ALA A 66 6.65 1.29 38.77
C ALA A 66 5.47 0.99 37.83
N PRO A 67 5.72 0.58 36.58
CA PRO A 67 7.03 0.43 35.91
C PRO A 67 7.86 1.71 35.95
N ALA A 68 9.18 1.57 36.03
CA ALA A 68 10.10 2.70 36.10
C ALA A 68 9.91 3.61 34.89
N THR A 69 9.69 4.88 35.15
CA THR A 69 9.42 5.92 34.12
C THR A 69 10.13 7.19 34.49
N ASP A 70 10.82 7.78 33.53
CA ASP A 70 11.51 9.05 33.72
C ASP A 70 10.51 10.19 33.93
N GLY A 71 10.80 11.03 34.93
CA GLY A 71 9.98 12.19 35.25
C GLY A 71 10.59 12.99 36.38
N GLU A 72 10.05 14.16 36.63
CA GLU A 72 10.58 15.07 37.64
C GLU A 72 9.50 15.50 38.66
N VAL A 73 9.86 15.44 39.94
CA VAL A 73 9.04 16.05 41.02
C VAL A 73 9.40 17.51 41.14
N THR A 74 8.42 18.40 40.98
CA THR A 74 8.55 19.83 41.09
C THR A 74 7.60 20.38 42.14
N ALA A 75 7.99 21.49 42.81
CA ALA A 75 7.11 22.20 43.75
C ALA A 75 6.15 23.11 42.97
N ILE A 76 4.87 23.09 43.35
CA ILE A 76 3.84 23.97 42.77
C ILE A 76 3.57 25.16 43.69
N SER A 77 3.29 24.94 44.98
CA SER A 77 2.89 26.01 45.91
C SER A 77 3.21 25.67 47.35
N GLY A 78 3.77 26.67 48.05
CA GLY A 78 3.85 26.73 49.52
C GLY A 78 4.52 25.57 50.25
N GLY A 79 5.26 24.71 49.53
CA GLY A 79 5.82 23.50 50.09
C GLY A 79 4.79 22.44 50.45
N THR A 80 3.51 22.60 50.04
CA THR A 80 2.43 21.66 50.30
C THR A 80 1.92 20.96 49.06
N GLN A 81 2.24 21.47 47.87
CA GLN A 81 1.82 20.89 46.60
C GLN A 81 3.03 20.62 45.70
N TYR A 82 3.04 19.42 45.16
CA TYR A 82 4.08 18.92 44.25
C TYR A 82 3.44 18.24 43.06
N ALA A 83 4.10 18.34 41.91
CA ALA A 83 3.76 17.57 40.73
C ALA A 83 4.92 16.65 40.35
N TRP A 84 4.63 15.39 40.12
CA TRP A 84 5.50 14.56 39.29
C TRP A 84 5.02 14.66 37.86
N VAL A 85 5.93 15.03 36.96
CA VAL A 85 5.67 15.21 35.53
C VAL A 85 6.48 14.18 34.75
N PRO A 86 5.87 13.29 33.98
CA PRO A 86 6.62 12.35 33.16
C PRO A 86 7.37 13.09 32.05
N SER A 87 8.61 12.68 31.77
CA SER A 87 9.44 13.25 30.69
C SER A 87 8.92 12.89 29.29
N LYS A 88 8.12 11.83 29.20
CA LYS A 88 7.42 11.35 27.98
C LYS A 88 6.05 10.81 28.41
N PRO A 89 5.06 10.78 27.50
CA PRO A 89 3.78 10.15 27.80
C PRO A 89 3.97 8.75 28.38
N LEU A 90 3.21 8.43 29.40
CA LEU A 90 3.15 7.10 30.00
C LEU A 90 2.68 6.07 28.97
N ALA A 91 3.07 4.81 29.14
CA ALA A 91 2.60 3.74 28.29
C ALA A 91 1.08 3.56 28.45
N GLU A 92 0.36 3.34 27.35
CA GLU A 92 -1.08 3.08 27.34
C GLU A 92 -1.41 1.73 27.99
N LEU A 93 -2.62 1.60 28.54
CA LEU A 93 -3.13 0.38 29.20
C LEU A 93 -2.20 -0.20 30.26
N THR A 94 -1.40 0.66 30.88
CA THR A 94 -0.37 0.23 31.83
C THR A 94 -0.78 0.62 33.24
N THR A 95 -0.77 -0.36 34.15
CA THR A 95 -0.99 -0.11 35.58
C THR A 95 0.32 0.37 36.20
N TYR A 96 0.29 1.59 36.70
CA TYR A 96 1.36 2.19 37.45
C TYR A 96 1.10 2.10 38.95
N THR A 97 2.15 1.83 39.69
CA THR A 97 2.17 1.85 41.15
C THR A 97 3.03 3.02 41.60
N VAL A 98 2.50 3.88 42.41
CA VAL A 98 3.20 5.01 43.03
C VAL A 98 3.38 4.73 44.50
N ASP A 99 4.63 4.75 44.96
CA ASP A 99 4.99 4.57 46.36
C ASP A 99 5.67 5.83 46.90
N LEU A 100 5.21 6.30 48.02
CA LEU A 100 5.88 7.31 48.83
C LEU A 100 6.40 6.68 50.12
N LYS A 101 7.69 6.68 50.32
CA LYS A 101 8.29 6.25 51.60
C LYS A 101 7.95 7.24 52.71
N PRO A 102 7.90 6.77 53.98
CA PRO A 102 7.73 7.67 55.13
C PRO A 102 8.84 8.73 55.21
N ILE A 103 8.46 9.98 55.41
CA ILE A 103 9.36 11.13 55.55
C ILE A 103 8.94 12.00 56.75
N VAL A 104 9.59 13.12 56.96
CA VAL A 104 9.18 14.11 57.93
C VAL A 104 8.86 15.44 57.21
N ASP A 105 7.93 16.21 57.75
CA ASP A 105 7.61 17.56 57.30
C ASP A 105 8.65 18.58 57.84
N VAL A 106 8.53 19.84 57.40
CA VAL A 106 9.42 20.94 57.83
C VAL A 106 9.36 21.14 59.34
N GLY A 107 8.28 20.76 60.01
CA GLY A 107 8.11 20.79 61.47
C GLY A 107 8.54 19.51 62.17
N HIS A 108 9.30 18.61 61.52
CA HIS A 108 9.78 17.32 62.02
C HIS A 108 8.66 16.32 62.39
N ARG A 109 7.43 16.52 61.89
CA ARG A 109 6.33 15.57 62.09
C ARG A 109 6.41 14.45 61.07
N ARG A 110 6.01 13.26 61.48
CA ARG A 110 5.97 12.11 60.61
C ARG A 110 4.92 12.29 59.51
N VAL A 111 5.32 12.04 58.27
CA VAL A 111 4.45 11.81 57.11
C VAL A 111 4.45 10.31 56.84
N SER A 112 3.31 9.67 56.95
CA SER A 112 3.19 8.25 56.67
C SER A 112 3.45 8.01 55.18
N GLY A 113 4.01 6.88 54.84
CA GLY A 113 4.08 6.39 53.47
C GLY A 113 2.69 6.25 52.84
N ALA A 114 2.63 6.37 51.56
CA ALA A 114 1.40 6.22 50.80
C ALA A 114 1.63 5.38 49.56
N HIS A 115 0.57 4.73 49.09
CA HIS A 115 0.59 3.83 47.93
C HIS A 115 -0.65 4.07 47.11
N TRP A 116 -0.50 4.24 45.81
CA TRP A 116 -1.59 4.33 44.84
C TRP A 116 -1.27 3.49 43.63
N THR A 117 -2.31 2.92 43.04
CA THR A 117 -2.25 2.30 41.73
C THR A 117 -3.21 3.02 40.80
N PHE A 118 -2.80 3.20 39.53
CA PHE A 118 -3.70 3.69 38.50
C PHE A 118 -3.37 3.05 37.16
N THR A 119 -4.34 2.98 36.26
CA THR A 119 -4.14 2.44 34.91
C THR A 119 -4.36 3.56 33.90
N THR A 120 -3.41 3.69 32.98
CA THR A 120 -3.50 4.68 31.91
C THR A 120 -4.53 4.30 30.86
N ILE A 121 -5.11 5.31 30.23
CA ILE A 121 -6.03 5.18 29.12
C ILE A 121 -5.33 4.58 27.88
N ILE A 122 -6.06 3.84 27.05
CA ILE A 122 -5.72 3.64 25.65
C ILE A 122 -6.50 4.66 24.81
N ILE A 123 -5.83 5.34 23.88
CA ILE A 123 -6.49 6.21 22.92
C ILE A 123 -6.72 5.37 21.66
N PRO A 124 -7.97 5.02 21.32
CA PRO A 124 -8.25 4.22 20.14
C PRO A 124 -7.79 4.96 18.88
N ARG A 125 -7.12 4.25 17.98
CA ARG A 125 -6.65 4.78 16.70
C ARG A 125 -6.55 3.70 15.64
N VAL A 126 -6.60 4.13 14.41
CA VAL A 126 -6.32 3.27 13.26
C VAL A 126 -4.82 2.95 13.23
N ILE A 127 -4.49 1.67 13.17
CA ILE A 127 -3.11 1.20 13.02
C ILE A 127 -2.76 1.11 11.54
N ALA A 128 -3.63 0.50 10.73
CA ALA A 128 -3.40 0.28 9.32
C ALA A 128 -4.69 -0.02 8.57
N ILE A 129 -4.68 0.28 7.27
CA ILE A 129 -5.53 -0.37 6.28
C ILE A 129 -4.61 -1.26 5.43
N THR A 130 -4.95 -2.53 5.27
CA THR A 130 -4.14 -3.48 4.52
C THR A 130 -4.89 -4.04 3.32
N ALA A 131 -4.15 -4.33 2.25
CA ALA A 131 -4.62 -5.11 1.11
C ALA A 131 -4.88 -6.57 1.51
N PRO A 132 -5.54 -7.39 0.66
CA PRO A 132 -5.84 -8.79 0.95
C PRO A 132 -4.62 -9.66 1.27
N ASP A 133 -3.45 -9.30 0.72
CA ASP A 133 -2.17 -9.98 0.96
C ASP A 133 -1.49 -9.55 2.28
N GLY A 134 -2.14 -8.67 3.06
CA GLY A 134 -1.60 -8.13 4.31
C GLY A 134 -0.68 -6.92 4.14
N THR A 135 -0.44 -6.44 2.92
CA THR A 135 0.40 -5.25 2.66
C THR A 135 -0.27 -4.00 3.23
N PRO A 136 0.37 -3.25 4.14
CA PRO A 136 -0.16 -1.97 4.62
C PRO A 136 -0.22 -0.95 3.48
N LEU A 137 -1.39 -0.34 3.30
CA LEU A 137 -1.61 0.67 2.28
C LEU A 137 -1.11 2.05 2.75
N LYS A 138 -0.61 2.83 1.80
CA LYS A 138 -0.18 4.21 1.97
C LYS A 138 -0.79 5.05 0.85
N ASP A 139 -0.82 6.37 1.05
CA ASP A 139 -1.26 7.30 0.02
C ASP A 139 -0.51 7.08 -1.30
N GLY A 140 -1.25 7.07 -2.40
CA GLY A 140 -0.72 6.83 -3.74
C GLY A 140 -0.47 5.38 -4.12
N MET A 141 -0.59 4.41 -3.19
CA MET A 141 -0.51 2.99 -3.55
C MET A 141 -1.75 2.55 -4.31
N GLU A 142 -1.56 1.66 -5.26
CA GLU A 142 -2.65 1.10 -6.07
C GLU A 142 -3.28 -0.12 -5.37
N ILE A 143 -4.60 -0.25 -5.53
CA ILE A 143 -5.38 -1.40 -5.06
C ILE A 143 -6.24 -1.95 -6.20
N ASP A 144 -6.58 -3.22 -6.15
CA ASP A 144 -7.55 -3.80 -7.07
C ASP A 144 -8.95 -3.24 -6.77
N LEU A 145 -9.72 -2.90 -7.81
CA LEU A 145 -11.05 -2.31 -7.70
C LEU A 145 -12.04 -3.14 -6.88
N ALA A 146 -11.95 -4.45 -6.98
CA ALA A 146 -12.80 -5.39 -6.25
C ALA A 146 -12.12 -5.93 -4.98
N SER A 147 -11.15 -5.21 -4.42
CA SER A 147 -10.41 -5.66 -3.24
C SER A 147 -11.30 -5.67 -1.99
N THR A 148 -10.96 -6.59 -1.09
CA THR A 148 -11.45 -6.57 0.29
C THR A 148 -10.34 -6.05 1.17
N LEU A 149 -10.46 -4.82 1.64
CA LEU A 149 -9.49 -4.19 2.51
C LEU A 149 -9.77 -4.55 3.98
N ARG A 150 -8.71 -4.58 4.78
CA ARG A 150 -8.81 -4.76 6.24
C ARG A 150 -8.40 -3.48 6.95
N LEU A 151 -9.29 -2.96 7.76
CA LEU A 151 -9.04 -1.88 8.71
C LEU A 151 -8.69 -2.47 10.07
N THR A 152 -7.61 -1.98 10.69
CA THR A 152 -7.13 -2.48 12.00
C THR A 152 -6.97 -1.32 12.98
N PHE A 153 -7.47 -1.52 14.19
CA PHE A 153 -7.36 -0.62 15.32
C PHE A 153 -6.45 -1.18 16.41
N ASN A 154 -5.92 -0.32 17.27
CA ASN A 154 -5.14 -0.72 18.43
C ASN A 154 -6.00 -1.28 19.58
N ASP A 155 -7.32 -1.03 19.54
CA ASP A 155 -8.25 -1.51 20.56
C ASP A 155 -9.55 -2.06 19.98
N ALA A 156 -10.36 -2.76 20.82
CA ALA A 156 -11.65 -3.28 20.44
C ALA A 156 -12.68 -2.14 20.31
N MET A 157 -13.27 -2.03 19.13
CA MET A 157 -14.16 -0.92 18.79
C MET A 157 -15.62 -1.24 19.07
N GLU A 158 -16.44 -0.21 19.24
CA GLU A 158 -17.91 -0.30 19.19
C GLU A 158 -18.36 -0.18 17.72
N PRO A 159 -18.76 -1.31 17.08
CA PRO A 159 -18.98 -1.38 15.62
C PRO A 159 -19.93 -0.32 15.05
N VAL A 160 -21.02 0.00 15.78
CA VAL A 160 -22.07 0.92 15.33
C VAL A 160 -21.61 2.38 15.28
N THR A 161 -20.49 2.70 15.93
CA THR A 161 -19.94 4.07 15.97
C THR A 161 -18.88 4.29 14.90
N ILE A 162 -18.36 3.25 14.27
CA ILE A 162 -17.31 3.34 13.27
C ILE A 162 -17.92 3.56 11.89
N ASN A 163 -17.67 4.73 11.35
CA ASN A 163 -18.19 5.15 10.06
C ASN A 163 -17.05 5.28 9.05
N VAL A 164 -17.05 4.39 8.06
CA VAL A 164 -16.04 4.36 6.99
C VAL A 164 -16.73 4.69 5.66
N THR A 165 -16.20 5.65 4.95
CA THR A 165 -16.58 5.94 3.57
C THR A 165 -15.46 5.57 2.62
N VAL A 166 -15.85 5.10 1.45
CA VAL A 166 -14.93 4.77 0.35
C VAL A 166 -15.43 5.54 -0.88
N GLY A 167 -14.70 6.59 -1.22
CA GLY A 167 -15.21 7.62 -2.11
C GLY A 167 -16.49 8.26 -1.51
N ALA A 168 -17.55 8.39 -2.32
CA ALA A 168 -18.83 8.93 -1.87
C ALA A 168 -19.75 7.88 -1.19
N ARG A 169 -19.33 6.63 -1.07
CA ARG A 169 -20.18 5.52 -0.58
C ARG A 169 -19.78 5.11 0.83
N GLN A 170 -20.79 4.91 1.69
CA GLN A 170 -20.55 4.28 2.99
C GLN A 170 -20.21 2.81 2.84
N ALA A 171 -19.12 2.38 3.49
CA ALA A 171 -18.68 0.99 3.49
C ALA A 171 -19.50 0.15 4.48
N THR A 172 -19.85 -1.07 4.06
CA THR A 172 -20.38 -2.07 4.98
C THR A 172 -19.22 -2.79 5.62
N LEU A 173 -19.07 -2.66 6.94
CA LEU A 173 -17.99 -3.29 7.70
C LEU A 173 -18.39 -4.68 8.16
N LYS A 174 -17.51 -5.67 7.92
CA LYS A 174 -17.60 -7.01 8.48
C LYS A 174 -16.52 -7.15 9.55
N TRP A 175 -16.93 -7.11 10.79
CA TRP A 175 -16.05 -7.17 11.95
C TRP A 175 -15.53 -8.56 12.24
N ALA A 176 -14.30 -8.63 12.74
CA ALA A 176 -13.75 -9.83 13.37
C ALA A 176 -14.27 -9.97 14.80
N ASP A 177 -14.17 -11.18 15.38
CA ASP A 177 -14.70 -11.48 16.72
C ASP A 177 -14.02 -10.67 17.84
N ASP A 178 -12.76 -10.28 17.64
CA ASP A 178 -11.98 -9.46 18.58
C ASP A 178 -12.35 -7.97 18.54
N LEU A 179 -13.20 -7.57 17.60
CA LEU A 179 -13.62 -6.18 17.34
C LEU A 179 -12.44 -5.19 17.09
N LYS A 180 -11.22 -5.69 16.88
CA LYS A 180 -10.04 -4.86 16.58
C LYS A 180 -9.80 -4.70 15.10
N SER A 181 -10.49 -5.46 14.27
CA SER A 181 -10.39 -5.31 12.82
C SER A 181 -11.72 -5.53 12.13
N ALA A 182 -11.89 -4.86 10.99
CA ALA A 182 -13.03 -5.04 10.10
C ALA A 182 -12.57 -5.12 8.66
N THR A 183 -13.32 -5.83 7.84
CA THR A 183 -13.11 -5.86 6.39
C THR A 183 -14.23 -5.13 5.67
N PHE A 184 -13.90 -4.52 4.55
CA PHE A 184 -14.84 -3.84 3.66
C PHE A 184 -14.42 -3.97 2.20
N SER A 185 -15.40 -3.92 1.29
CA SER A 185 -15.15 -4.09 -0.14
C SER A 185 -15.03 -2.76 -0.86
N THR A 186 -14.10 -2.69 -1.81
CA THR A 186 -13.95 -1.60 -2.77
C THR A 186 -14.72 -1.84 -4.07
N ALA A 187 -15.40 -2.97 -4.22
CA ALA A 187 -16.15 -3.31 -5.43
C ALA A 187 -17.22 -2.27 -5.78
N GLY A 188 -17.34 -1.93 -7.05
CA GLY A 188 -18.33 -0.98 -7.58
C GLY A 188 -18.04 0.50 -7.27
N LEU A 189 -16.78 0.84 -6.96
CA LEU A 189 -16.36 2.23 -6.83
C LEU A 189 -16.09 2.84 -8.21
N PRO A 190 -16.54 4.08 -8.46
CA PRO A 190 -16.15 4.80 -9.66
C PRO A 190 -14.80 5.48 -9.42
N SER A 191 -13.86 5.28 -10.30
CA SER A 191 -12.71 6.16 -10.53
C SER A 191 -11.72 6.43 -9.38
N ASP A 192 -10.56 6.80 -9.80
CA ASP A 192 -9.34 7.22 -9.15
C ASP A 192 -9.32 8.70 -8.77
N PRO A 193 -8.74 9.08 -7.65
CA PRO A 193 -8.28 8.18 -6.59
C PRO A 193 -9.42 7.69 -5.69
N VAL A 194 -9.27 6.50 -5.12
CA VAL A 194 -10.19 6.01 -4.09
C VAL A 194 -9.77 6.60 -2.75
N GLU A 195 -10.62 7.42 -2.17
CA GLU A 195 -10.41 7.97 -0.84
C GLU A 195 -11.16 7.13 0.20
N VAL A 196 -10.42 6.53 1.12
CA VAL A 196 -10.97 5.83 2.29
C VAL A 196 -10.92 6.80 3.46
N GLN A 197 -12.06 7.16 3.99
CA GLN A 197 -12.18 8.05 5.15
C GLN A 197 -12.81 7.32 6.32
N ILE A 198 -12.25 7.52 7.51
CA ILE A 198 -12.85 7.12 8.78
C ILE A 198 -13.28 8.40 9.47
N ALA A 199 -14.58 8.57 9.62
CA ALA A 199 -15.15 9.77 10.21
C ALA A 199 -14.78 9.87 11.70
N PRO A 200 -14.65 11.10 12.25
CA PRO A 200 -14.51 11.30 13.68
C PRO A 200 -15.78 10.86 14.42
N GLY A 201 -15.62 10.52 15.70
CA GLY A 201 -16.74 10.13 16.59
C GLY A 201 -16.87 8.64 16.84
N GLY A 202 -16.07 7.80 16.18
CA GLY A 202 -15.95 6.39 16.52
C GLY A 202 -15.48 6.19 17.96
N ARG A 203 -15.94 5.10 18.62
CA ARG A 203 -15.60 4.78 20.01
C ARG A 203 -15.11 3.35 20.14
N ASP A 204 -14.30 3.13 21.18
CA ASP A 204 -13.99 1.79 21.65
C ASP A 204 -15.12 1.21 22.53
N GLN A 205 -14.96 -0.02 22.99
CA GLN A 205 -15.94 -0.71 23.87
C GLN A 205 -16.10 -0.04 25.24
N THR A 206 -15.22 0.86 25.63
CA THR A 206 -15.24 1.60 26.89
C THR A 206 -15.73 3.04 26.73
N GLY A 207 -15.98 3.47 25.50
CA GLY A 207 -16.56 4.80 25.15
C GLY A 207 -15.52 5.85 24.81
N HIS A 208 -14.22 5.53 24.76
CA HIS A 208 -13.18 6.48 24.36
C HIS A 208 -13.24 6.77 22.86
N LEU A 209 -13.05 8.03 22.50
CA LEU A 209 -13.11 8.47 21.12
C LEU A 209 -11.83 8.06 20.35
N VAL A 210 -12.03 7.61 19.11
CA VAL A 210 -10.92 7.40 18.16
C VAL A 210 -10.18 8.71 17.93
N ALA A 211 -8.86 8.68 18.00
CA ALA A 211 -8.01 9.84 17.78
C ALA A 211 -8.12 10.36 16.33
N GLY A 212 -8.72 11.52 16.19
CA GLY A 212 -8.81 12.24 14.93
C GLY A 212 -9.67 11.57 13.85
N SER A 213 -9.47 12.02 12.62
CA SER A 213 -9.97 11.38 11.41
C SER A 213 -8.81 10.70 10.68
N PHE A 214 -9.08 9.60 10.01
CA PHE A 214 -8.10 8.92 9.18
C PHE A 214 -8.54 9.00 7.71
N THR A 215 -7.61 9.36 6.84
CA THR A 215 -7.83 9.41 5.39
C THR A 215 -6.71 8.68 4.70
N LEU A 216 -7.06 7.80 3.77
CA LEU A 216 -6.12 7.11 2.89
C LEU A 216 -6.58 7.37 1.45
N LYS A 217 -5.69 7.90 0.62
CA LYS A 217 -5.93 8.09 -0.83
C LYS A 217 -5.14 7.04 -1.59
N THR A 218 -5.85 6.10 -2.19
CA THR A 218 -5.23 5.04 -2.99
C THR A 218 -5.53 5.26 -4.47
N GLY A 219 -4.58 4.90 -5.34
CA GLY A 219 -4.86 4.65 -6.74
C GLY A 219 -5.58 3.33 -6.92
N VAL A 220 -6.22 3.14 -8.05
CA VAL A 220 -6.78 1.86 -8.49
C VAL A 220 -5.98 1.40 -9.70
N TYR A 221 -5.88 0.09 -9.94
CA TYR A 221 -5.24 -0.40 -11.15
C TYR A 221 -5.92 0.16 -12.39
N TRP A 222 -5.14 0.68 -13.31
CA TRP A 222 -5.63 1.42 -14.49
C TRP A 222 -6.56 0.62 -15.38
N HIS A 223 -6.40 -0.70 -15.47
CA HIS A 223 -7.31 -1.56 -16.21
C HIS A 223 -8.73 -1.62 -15.62
N ASP A 224 -8.91 -1.14 -14.38
CA ASP A 224 -10.21 -1.07 -13.71
C ASP A 224 -10.90 0.29 -13.86
N HIS A 225 -10.19 1.33 -14.36
CA HIS A 225 -10.74 2.68 -14.50
C HIS A 225 -11.58 2.88 -15.75
N GLU A 226 -11.23 2.19 -16.79
CA GLU A 226 -12.04 2.17 -17.96
C GLU A 226 -13.05 1.02 -17.82
N HIS A 227 -14.22 1.17 -18.39
CA HIS A 227 -15.16 0.05 -18.52
C HIS A 227 -14.46 -1.10 -19.20
N THR A 228 -13.74 -1.89 -18.42
CA THR A 228 -13.03 -3.03 -18.95
C THR A 228 -14.00 -4.19 -19.06
N VAL A 229 -14.09 -4.76 -20.23
CA VAL A 229 -14.87 -5.97 -20.45
C VAL A 229 -13.93 -7.15 -20.33
N ALA A 230 -14.23 -8.07 -19.40
CA ALA A 230 -13.49 -9.30 -19.25
C ALA A 230 -13.58 -10.16 -20.50
N LEU A 231 -12.42 -10.62 -20.97
CA LEU A 231 -12.32 -11.49 -22.15
C LEU A 231 -12.28 -12.96 -21.75
N ARG A 232 -12.85 -13.81 -22.60
CA ARG A 232 -12.75 -15.28 -22.46
C ARG A 232 -11.35 -15.82 -22.78
N TYR A 233 -10.66 -15.16 -23.69
CA TYR A 233 -9.27 -15.41 -24.06
C TYR A 233 -8.54 -14.07 -24.13
N PRO A 234 -7.22 -14.01 -23.88
CA PRO A 234 -6.49 -12.76 -24.00
C PRO A 234 -6.60 -12.16 -25.42
N ALA A 235 -6.69 -10.85 -25.50
CA ALA A 235 -6.44 -10.12 -26.72
C ALA A 235 -4.99 -9.65 -26.74
N LEU A 236 -4.28 -9.90 -27.84
CA LEU A 236 -2.91 -9.43 -28.05
C LEU A 236 -2.93 -8.37 -29.15
N ILE A 237 -2.53 -7.16 -28.80
CA ILE A 237 -2.56 -6.04 -29.71
C ILE A 237 -1.14 -5.66 -30.11
N GLN A 238 -0.86 -5.61 -31.41
CA GLN A 238 0.42 -5.15 -31.93
C GLN A 238 0.50 -3.63 -31.93
N ILE A 239 1.44 -3.08 -31.18
CA ILE A 239 1.56 -1.64 -30.95
C ILE A 239 2.93 -1.15 -31.41
N PRO A 240 3.03 -0.05 -32.20
CA PRO A 240 4.29 0.55 -32.59
C PRO A 240 4.97 1.20 -31.37
N ASN A 241 6.29 1.28 -31.42
CA ASN A 241 7.07 1.93 -30.36
C ASN A 241 8.09 2.96 -30.88
N ASP A 242 7.90 3.44 -32.09
CA ASP A 242 8.65 4.59 -32.58
C ASP A 242 8.19 5.89 -31.90
N SER A 243 9.03 6.92 -31.97
CA SER A 243 8.79 8.18 -31.26
C SER A 243 7.52 8.92 -31.69
N PHE A 244 7.00 8.68 -32.90
CA PHE A 244 5.77 9.29 -33.38
C PHE A 244 4.51 8.57 -32.89
N ALA A 245 4.64 7.31 -32.54
CA ALA A 245 3.55 6.51 -32.02
C ALA A 245 3.29 6.73 -30.51
N ARG A 246 4.28 7.23 -29.77
CA ARG A 246 4.17 7.49 -28.33
C ARG A 246 3.40 8.81 -28.11
N ASP A 247 2.63 9.00 -27.05
CA ASP A 247 2.15 7.97 -26.10
C ASP A 247 0.99 7.20 -26.73
N GLN A 248 0.92 5.92 -26.41
CA GLN A 248 -0.12 5.06 -26.96
C GLN A 248 -1.34 5.04 -26.03
N ASN A 249 -2.52 4.71 -26.57
CA ASN A 249 -3.75 4.60 -25.84
C ASN A 249 -3.95 3.19 -25.26
N GLY A 250 -4.39 3.09 -24.01
CA GLY A 250 -4.81 1.86 -23.37
C GLY A 250 -3.67 0.94 -22.92
N LEU A 251 -2.40 1.37 -22.95
CA LEU A 251 -1.28 0.53 -22.50
C LEU A 251 -1.35 0.19 -21.02
N GLN A 252 -1.82 1.13 -20.19
CA GLN A 252 -1.92 0.91 -18.75
C GLN A 252 -2.89 -0.23 -18.39
N ALA A 253 -3.91 -0.45 -19.21
CA ALA A 253 -4.88 -1.51 -19.02
C ALA A 253 -4.35 -2.91 -19.40
N ALA A 254 -3.17 -3.01 -20.02
CA ALA A 254 -2.60 -4.30 -20.38
C ALA A 254 -2.21 -5.12 -19.14
N SER A 255 -2.47 -6.42 -19.20
CA SER A 255 -2.02 -7.36 -18.18
C SER A 255 -0.52 -7.65 -18.29
N VAL A 256 -0.01 -7.77 -19.51
CA VAL A 256 1.40 -7.97 -19.82
C VAL A 256 1.72 -7.24 -21.12
N ILE A 257 2.86 -6.54 -21.15
CA ILE A 257 3.42 -5.98 -22.39
C ILE A 257 4.74 -6.70 -22.65
N PHE A 258 4.89 -7.25 -23.84
CA PHE A 258 6.16 -7.76 -24.35
C PHE A 258 6.76 -6.71 -25.27
N GLU A 259 7.98 -6.30 -24.97
CA GLU A 259 8.79 -5.40 -25.79
C GLU A 259 9.97 -6.17 -26.38
N TYR A 260 10.26 -5.97 -27.66
CA TYR A 260 11.32 -6.62 -28.38
C TYR A 260 11.76 -5.79 -29.59
N LEU A 261 12.99 -5.99 -30.06
CA LEU A 261 13.45 -5.32 -31.29
C LEU A 261 12.64 -5.77 -32.51
N ALA A 262 12.32 -4.80 -33.33
CA ALA A 262 11.80 -4.99 -34.68
C ALA A 262 12.79 -4.41 -35.69
N GLU A 263 12.40 -4.33 -36.95
CA GLU A 263 13.27 -3.81 -38.01
C GLU A 263 13.70 -2.36 -37.73
N GLY A 264 14.92 -2.01 -38.16
CA GLY A 264 15.45 -0.66 -38.06
C GLY A 264 15.92 -0.23 -36.65
N GLY A 265 16.11 -1.19 -35.73
CA GLY A 265 16.57 -0.90 -34.35
C GLY A 265 15.50 -0.24 -33.49
N ILE A 266 14.24 -0.30 -33.89
CA ILE A 266 13.08 0.20 -33.14
C ILE A 266 12.43 -0.98 -32.44
N THR A 267 11.95 -0.80 -31.21
CA THR A 267 11.20 -1.84 -30.54
C THR A 267 9.73 -1.91 -31.03
N ARG A 268 9.09 -3.00 -30.75
CA ARG A 268 7.68 -3.24 -30.98
C ARG A 268 7.06 -3.81 -29.69
N LEU A 269 5.78 -3.46 -29.44
CA LEU A 269 5.05 -4.00 -28.29
C LEU A 269 4.00 -5.00 -28.73
N THR A 270 3.89 -6.11 -28.02
CA THR A 270 2.70 -6.96 -28.00
C THR A 270 2.03 -6.78 -26.65
N ALA A 271 0.97 -5.99 -26.61
CA ALA A 271 0.21 -5.74 -25.38
C ALA A 271 -0.89 -6.79 -25.24
N MET A 272 -0.89 -7.51 -24.12
CA MET A 272 -1.85 -8.56 -23.80
C MET A 272 -2.88 -8.06 -22.79
N TYR A 273 -4.15 -8.19 -23.15
CA TYR A 273 -5.29 -7.77 -22.35
C TYR A 273 -6.14 -8.98 -21.94
N GLN A 274 -6.42 -9.08 -20.67
CA GLN A 274 -7.46 -9.98 -20.13
C GLN A 274 -8.78 -9.22 -19.92
N ASN A 275 -8.68 -7.93 -19.70
CA ASN A 275 -9.77 -6.96 -19.74
C ASN A 275 -9.38 -5.87 -20.74
N VAL A 276 -10.31 -5.46 -21.59
CA VAL A 276 -10.01 -4.48 -22.64
C VAL A 276 -10.56 -3.11 -22.27
N PRO A 277 -9.76 -2.04 -22.44
CA PRO A 277 -10.21 -0.66 -22.28
C PRO A 277 -11.01 -0.21 -23.51
N ASN A 278 -11.60 0.98 -23.43
CA ASN A 278 -12.43 1.51 -24.50
C ASN A 278 -11.65 1.72 -25.82
N VAL A 279 -10.39 2.17 -25.73
CA VAL A 279 -9.56 2.50 -26.90
C VAL A 279 -8.17 1.92 -26.73
N ILE A 280 -7.65 1.25 -27.76
CA ILE A 280 -6.30 0.71 -27.80
C ILE A 280 -5.64 1.09 -29.13
N GLY A 281 -4.38 1.45 -29.05
CA GLY A 281 -3.57 1.73 -30.23
C GLY A 281 -2.60 2.91 -30.06
N PRO A 282 -1.93 3.31 -31.14
CA PRO A 282 -2.09 2.83 -32.53
C PRO A 282 -1.66 1.37 -32.68
N MET A 283 -2.13 0.76 -33.77
CA MET A 283 -1.83 -0.64 -34.10
C MET A 283 -0.81 -0.73 -35.22
N ARG A 284 -0.03 -1.83 -35.22
CA ARG A 284 1.00 -2.12 -36.22
C ARG A 284 1.03 -3.58 -36.64
N SER A 285 1.95 -3.88 -37.56
CA SER A 285 2.12 -5.22 -38.16
C SER A 285 2.66 -6.24 -37.17
N ALA A 286 2.22 -7.49 -37.30
CA ALA A 286 2.74 -8.63 -36.59
C ALA A 286 4.21 -8.93 -36.91
N ARG A 287 4.87 -9.59 -35.97
CA ARG A 287 6.23 -10.10 -36.08
C ARG A 287 6.26 -11.58 -35.67
N PHE A 288 7.34 -12.30 -35.98
CA PHE A 288 7.47 -13.72 -35.63
C PHE A 288 7.23 -13.98 -34.13
N ILE A 289 7.81 -13.14 -33.31
CA ILE A 289 7.67 -13.25 -31.85
C ILE A 289 6.21 -13.05 -31.41
N SER A 290 5.45 -12.16 -32.03
CA SER A 290 4.04 -11.93 -31.67
C SER A 290 3.17 -13.15 -31.96
N LEU A 291 3.49 -13.93 -32.99
CA LEU A 291 2.82 -15.20 -33.26
C LEU A 291 3.13 -16.22 -32.14
N LYS A 292 4.39 -16.30 -31.69
CA LYS A 292 4.77 -17.16 -30.57
C LYS A 292 4.07 -16.75 -29.27
N ILE A 293 4.03 -15.46 -28.96
CA ILE A 293 3.30 -14.94 -27.78
C ILE A 293 1.81 -15.30 -27.87
N ALA A 294 1.17 -15.09 -29.04
CA ALA A 294 -0.24 -15.41 -29.22
C ALA A 294 -0.51 -16.90 -28.97
N ARG A 295 0.38 -17.78 -29.40
CA ARG A 295 0.29 -19.22 -29.15
C ARG A 295 0.45 -19.56 -27.68
N HIS A 296 1.51 -19.08 -27.03
CA HIS A 296 1.77 -19.32 -25.60
C HIS A 296 0.62 -18.89 -24.70
N TYR A 297 -0.02 -17.79 -25.03
CA TYR A 297 -1.09 -17.23 -24.20
C TYR A 297 -2.50 -17.54 -24.76
N ARG A 298 -2.59 -18.41 -25.79
CA ARG A 298 -3.86 -18.82 -26.41
C ARG A 298 -4.76 -17.66 -26.78
N GLY A 299 -4.14 -16.54 -27.17
CA GLY A 299 -4.84 -15.28 -27.37
C GLY A 299 -5.18 -15.02 -28.83
N LEU A 300 -6.09 -14.09 -29.06
CA LEU A 300 -6.42 -13.56 -30.38
C LEU A 300 -5.51 -12.38 -30.69
N LEU A 301 -4.70 -12.49 -31.74
CA LEU A 301 -3.75 -11.46 -32.17
C LEU A 301 -4.42 -10.45 -33.09
N PHE A 302 -4.41 -9.18 -32.71
CA PHE A 302 -4.89 -8.05 -33.51
C PHE A 302 -3.70 -7.29 -34.08
N GLN A 303 -3.70 -7.03 -35.37
CA GLN A 303 -2.61 -6.43 -36.12
C GLN A 303 -3.09 -5.63 -37.33
N SER A 304 -2.24 -4.77 -37.88
CA SER A 304 -2.54 -3.96 -39.06
C SER A 304 -1.93 -4.50 -40.36
N GLY A 305 -1.27 -5.65 -40.31
CA GLY A 305 -0.57 -6.25 -41.44
C GLY A 305 0.61 -7.12 -41.01
N GLU A 306 1.29 -7.71 -41.97
CA GLU A 306 2.44 -8.58 -41.76
C GLU A 306 3.33 -8.63 -43.00
N SER A 307 4.62 -8.92 -42.84
CA SER A 307 5.50 -9.21 -43.96
C SER A 307 5.14 -10.53 -44.63
N PRO A 308 5.53 -10.76 -45.91
CA PRO A 308 5.37 -12.02 -46.56
C PRO A 308 5.95 -13.20 -45.77
N ALA A 309 7.11 -13.01 -45.15
CA ALA A 309 7.75 -14.00 -44.29
C ALA A 309 6.93 -14.29 -43.04
N THR A 310 6.38 -13.27 -42.35
CA THR A 310 5.51 -13.45 -41.19
C THR A 310 4.23 -14.20 -41.57
N ARG A 311 3.64 -13.87 -42.70
CA ARG A 311 2.46 -14.59 -43.26
C ARG A 311 2.78 -16.07 -43.54
N ALA A 312 3.92 -16.34 -44.17
CA ALA A 312 4.36 -17.71 -44.43
C ALA A 312 4.62 -18.48 -43.10
N ARG A 313 5.09 -17.82 -42.07
CA ARG A 313 5.25 -18.42 -40.74
C ARG A 313 3.90 -18.72 -40.09
N ALA A 314 2.98 -17.76 -40.13
CA ALA A 314 1.62 -17.94 -39.60
C ALA A 314 0.82 -19.04 -40.34
N ALA A 315 1.08 -19.27 -41.64
CA ALA A 315 0.48 -20.38 -42.38
C ALA A 315 1.01 -21.74 -41.93
N ARG A 316 2.27 -21.84 -41.52
CA ARG A 316 2.90 -23.08 -41.03
C ARG A 316 2.60 -23.37 -39.56
N ASP A 317 2.44 -22.33 -38.74
CA ASP A 317 2.14 -22.42 -37.32
C ASP A 317 0.96 -21.49 -37.00
N PRO A 318 -0.28 -21.91 -37.30
CA PRO A 318 -1.43 -21.03 -37.22
C PRO A 318 -1.74 -20.60 -35.80
N VAL A 319 -1.97 -19.30 -35.63
CA VAL A 319 -2.50 -18.72 -34.41
C VAL A 319 -3.76 -17.92 -34.73
N PRO A 320 -4.71 -17.79 -33.79
CA PRO A 320 -5.84 -16.90 -33.97
C PRO A 320 -5.38 -15.49 -34.22
N GLN A 321 -5.78 -14.90 -35.35
CA GLN A 321 -5.37 -13.52 -35.67
C GLN A 321 -6.45 -12.77 -36.47
N PHE A 322 -6.48 -11.46 -36.24
CA PHE A 322 -7.32 -10.51 -36.94
C PHE A 322 -6.46 -9.46 -37.63
N PHE A 323 -6.68 -9.32 -38.90
CA PHE A 323 -6.15 -8.22 -39.68
C PHE A 323 -7.17 -7.12 -39.81
N ASP A 324 -6.73 -5.90 -40.18
CA ASP A 324 -7.49 -4.77 -40.69
C ASP A 324 -8.89 -5.11 -41.25
N VAL A 325 -9.71 -5.59 -40.34
CA VAL A 325 -11.05 -6.08 -40.69
C VAL A 325 -12.01 -4.91 -40.65
N ILE A 326 -12.58 -4.54 -41.79
CA ILE A 326 -13.57 -3.46 -41.92
C ILE A 326 -14.64 -3.59 -40.84
N GLY A 327 -14.81 -2.53 -40.03
CA GLY A 327 -15.79 -2.45 -38.97
C GLY A 327 -15.29 -2.85 -37.56
N TYR A 328 -14.04 -3.33 -37.42
CA TYR A 328 -13.41 -3.58 -36.12
C TYR A 328 -12.38 -2.55 -35.75
N GLN A 329 -11.58 -2.12 -36.74
CA GLN A 329 -10.52 -1.12 -36.58
C GLN A 329 -10.93 0.19 -37.27
N TYR A 330 -10.39 1.30 -36.81
CA TYR A 330 -10.66 2.62 -37.40
C TYR A 330 -9.40 3.49 -37.38
N ARG A 331 -9.35 4.48 -38.27
CA ARG A 331 -8.28 5.48 -38.27
C ARG A 331 -8.77 6.75 -37.58
N THR A 332 -8.02 7.17 -36.55
CA THR A 332 -8.30 8.45 -35.90
C THR A 332 -7.68 9.62 -36.69
N SER A 333 -8.34 10.77 -36.67
CA SER A 333 -7.78 12.04 -37.21
C SER A 333 -6.85 12.72 -36.20
N ALA A 334 -6.80 12.28 -34.95
CA ALA A 334 -5.94 12.83 -33.91
C ALA A 334 -4.45 12.47 -34.08
N ARG A 335 -4.13 11.52 -34.96
CA ARG A 335 -2.78 11.06 -35.25
C ARG A 335 -2.56 10.96 -36.75
N TYR A 336 -1.30 11.08 -37.18
CA TYR A 336 -0.93 10.89 -38.58
C TYR A 336 -0.73 9.43 -38.93
N ALA A 337 -1.05 9.08 -40.18
CA ALA A 337 -0.70 7.75 -40.67
C ALA A 337 0.82 7.56 -40.72
N PRO A 338 1.34 6.37 -40.42
CA PRO A 338 0.63 5.11 -40.17
C PRO A 338 0.22 4.87 -38.71
N ASP A 339 0.51 5.80 -37.79
CA ASP A 339 0.31 5.65 -36.34
C ASP A 339 -1.08 6.13 -35.88
N ASN A 340 -2.11 5.87 -36.67
CA ASN A 340 -3.46 6.31 -36.42
C ASN A 340 -4.53 5.19 -36.50
N LEU A 341 -4.12 3.93 -36.62
CA LEU A 341 -5.04 2.80 -36.62
C LEU A 341 -5.34 2.36 -35.19
N MET A 342 -6.61 2.40 -34.80
CA MET A 342 -7.08 2.14 -33.46
C MET A 342 -8.10 1.00 -33.44
N ILE A 343 -8.36 0.42 -32.26
CA ILE A 343 -9.45 -0.51 -32.02
C ILE A 343 -10.16 -0.18 -30.71
N ASN A 344 -11.49 -0.31 -30.69
CA ASN A 344 -12.26 -0.18 -29.47
C ASN A 344 -12.46 -1.53 -28.77
N GLY A 345 -12.57 -1.53 -27.44
CA GLY A 345 -12.71 -2.73 -26.62
C GLY A 345 -13.97 -3.54 -26.94
N ASP A 346 -15.11 -2.90 -27.26
CA ASP A 346 -16.33 -3.55 -27.71
C ASP A 346 -16.11 -4.36 -29.02
N LYS A 347 -15.27 -3.87 -29.91
CA LYS A 347 -14.88 -4.54 -31.15
C LYS A 347 -13.96 -5.70 -30.91
N VAL A 348 -13.03 -5.59 -29.94
CA VAL A 348 -12.21 -6.73 -29.49
C VAL A 348 -13.11 -7.84 -28.95
N LEU A 349 -14.09 -7.51 -28.09
CA LEU A 349 -15.04 -8.46 -27.55
C LEU A 349 -15.88 -9.14 -28.65
N ALA A 350 -16.40 -8.34 -29.60
CA ALA A 350 -17.16 -8.86 -30.74
C ALA A 350 -16.33 -9.80 -31.60
N ALA A 351 -15.06 -9.44 -31.89
CA ALA A 351 -14.14 -10.28 -32.63
C ALA A 351 -13.89 -11.61 -31.92
N GLN A 352 -13.65 -11.61 -30.63
CA GLN A 352 -13.48 -12.83 -29.85
C GLN A 352 -14.72 -13.72 -29.86
N SER A 353 -15.90 -13.14 -29.71
CA SER A 353 -17.17 -13.86 -29.74
C SER A 353 -17.42 -14.50 -31.09
N ASN A 354 -16.95 -13.87 -32.15
CA ASN A 354 -17.04 -14.41 -33.52
C ASN A 354 -16.01 -15.50 -33.79
N TYR A 355 -14.82 -15.38 -33.25
CA TYR A 355 -13.73 -16.34 -33.50
C TYR A 355 -13.82 -17.57 -32.59
N PHE A 356 -13.93 -17.39 -31.28
CA PHE A 356 -13.98 -18.47 -30.30
C PHE A 356 -15.42 -18.93 -30.06
N LYS A 357 -15.85 -19.94 -30.80
CA LYS A 357 -17.15 -20.60 -30.58
C LYS A 357 -17.05 -21.57 -29.39
N GLY A 358 -18.16 -21.80 -28.70
CA GLY A 358 -18.22 -22.72 -27.56
C GLY A 358 -17.94 -22.03 -26.21
N THR A 359 -17.69 -22.80 -25.15
CA THR A 359 -17.62 -22.34 -23.75
C THR A 359 -16.19 -22.24 -23.18
N GLY A 360 -15.16 -22.60 -23.94
CA GLY A 360 -13.76 -22.57 -23.50
C GLY A 360 -13.30 -21.17 -23.17
N SER A 361 -12.34 -21.06 -22.26
CA SER A 361 -11.69 -19.82 -21.86
C SER A 361 -10.24 -20.07 -21.45
N PHE A 362 -9.43 -19.03 -21.45
CA PHE A 362 -8.10 -19.02 -20.87
C PHE A 362 -7.86 -17.67 -20.19
N THR A 363 -7.47 -17.72 -18.93
CA THR A 363 -7.08 -16.55 -18.15
C THR A 363 -5.68 -16.81 -17.59
N LEU A 364 -4.75 -15.88 -17.79
CA LEU A 364 -3.43 -15.93 -17.16
C LEU A 364 -3.57 -15.73 -15.65
N PRO A 365 -3.21 -16.72 -14.83
CA PRO A 365 -3.27 -16.56 -13.38
C PRO A 365 -2.32 -15.46 -12.92
N LYS A 366 -2.81 -14.56 -12.08
CA LYS A 366 -2.03 -13.49 -11.48
C LYS A 366 -2.17 -13.51 -9.97
N ALA A 367 -1.03 -13.35 -9.26
CA ALA A 367 -0.99 -13.25 -7.81
C ALA A 367 0.26 -12.47 -7.41
N ARG A 368 0.17 -11.62 -6.38
CA ARG A 368 1.35 -10.91 -5.88
C ARG A 368 2.35 -11.88 -5.29
N PRO A 369 3.57 -11.95 -5.85
CA PRO A 369 4.58 -12.86 -5.31
C PRO A 369 5.20 -12.30 -4.03
N VAL A 370 5.56 -13.19 -3.10
CA VAL A 370 6.44 -12.87 -1.97
C VAL A 370 7.83 -13.37 -2.36
N LEU A 371 8.72 -12.46 -2.77
CA LEU A 371 10.06 -12.80 -3.24
C LEU A 371 11.11 -12.57 -2.15
N THR A 372 12.15 -13.40 -2.12
CA THR A 372 13.24 -13.33 -1.14
C THR A 372 14.60 -13.34 -1.82
N GLY A 373 15.63 -12.77 -1.17
CA GLY A 373 17.01 -12.90 -1.61
C GLY A 373 17.45 -11.98 -2.76
N GLY A 374 16.71 -10.92 -3.03
CA GLY A 374 17.09 -9.91 -4.03
C GLY A 374 17.97 -8.79 -3.47
N SER A 375 18.45 -7.91 -4.34
CA SER A 375 19.22 -6.71 -4.00
C SER A 375 18.44 -5.44 -4.29
N PRO A 376 18.44 -4.43 -3.41
CA PRO A 376 17.78 -3.16 -3.68
C PRO A 376 18.35 -2.48 -4.93
N VAL A 377 17.48 -2.16 -5.90
CA VAL A 377 17.81 -1.47 -7.14
C VAL A 377 16.69 -0.50 -7.48
N PRO A 378 16.83 0.79 -7.10
CA PRO A 378 15.78 1.78 -7.33
C PRO A 378 15.62 2.19 -8.79
N SER A 379 16.62 1.90 -9.63
CA SER A 379 16.57 2.17 -11.07
C SER A 379 17.40 1.14 -11.82
N ALA A 380 16.90 0.66 -12.95
CA ALA A 380 17.57 -0.28 -13.83
C ALA A 380 17.38 0.13 -15.29
N SER A 381 18.36 -0.18 -16.15
CA SER A 381 18.30 0.14 -17.58
C SER A 381 18.40 -1.14 -18.41
N VAL A 382 17.66 -1.16 -19.52
CA VAL A 382 17.71 -2.17 -20.57
C VAL A 382 18.32 -1.49 -21.81
N ALA A 383 19.61 -1.67 -21.99
CA ALA A 383 20.38 -0.94 -23.01
C ALA A 383 19.90 -1.24 -24.43
N GLU A 384 19.53 -2.48 -24.72
CA GLU A 384 19.05 -2.92 -26.04
C GLU A 384 17.76 -2.19 -26.47
N HIS A 385 16.91 -1.81 -25.51
CA HIS A 385 15.66 -1.08 -25.74
C HIS A 385 15.77 0.43 -25.46
N TYR A 386 16.96 0.92 -25.06
CA TYR A 386 17.16 2.31 -24.63
C TYR A 386 16.22 2.73 -23.49
N SER A 387 15.82 1.78 -22.66
CA SER A 387 14.84 1.93 -21.59
C SER A 387 15.49 2.06 -20.23
N THR A 388 14.87 2.85 -19.35
CA THR A 388 15.21 2.95 -17.93
C THR A 388 13.93 2.86 -17.12
N TYR A 389 13.94 2.00 -16.11
CA TYR A 389 12.87 1.80 -15.13
C TYR A 389 13.27 2.42 -13.81
N LYS A 390 12.42 3.27 -13.25
CA LYS A 390 12.64 3.92 -11.95
C LYS A 390 11.52 3.53 -10.99
N TYR A 391 11.88 2.97 -9.85
CA TYR A 391 10.93 2.60 -8.80
C TYR A 391 10.45 3.82 -8.03
N ASP A 392 9.16 3.91 -7.84
CA ASP A 392 8.49 4.85 -6.96
C ASP A 392 7.94 4.12 -5.74
N ALA A 393 8.54 4.36 -4.58
CA ALA A 393 8.14 3.71 -3.33
C ALA A 393 6.76 4.18 -2.82
N ALA A 394 6.28 5.35 -3.25
CA ALA A 394 4.98 5.86 -2.86
C ALA A 394 3.84 5.09 -3.52
N THR A 395 4.05 4.69 -4.79
CA THR A 395 3.05 3.92 -5.55
C THR A 395 3.33 2.41 -5.55
N GLY A 396 4.55 1.99 -5.17
CA GLY A 396 4.96 0.60 -5.23
C GLY A 396 5.22 0.09 -6.65
N THR A 397 5.33 0.97 -7.65
CA THR A 397 5.43 0.66 -9.08
C THR A 397 6.66 1.28 -9.73
N TYR A 398 6.94 0.90 -10.98
CA TYR A 398 7.99 1.51 -11.79
C TYR A 398 7.37 2.41 -12.85
N THR A 399 8.06 3.53 -13.13
CA THR A 399 7.88 4.31 -14.36
C THR A 399 8.93 3.90 -15.37
N LYS A 400 8.61 4.02 -16.68
CA LYS A 400 9.51 3.71 -17.79
C LYS A 400 9.87 5.00 -18.54
N THR A 401 11.15 5.18 -18.80
CA THR A 401 11.66 6.20 -19.71
C THR A 401 12.39 5.50 -20.86
N GLU A 402 12.13 5.88 -22.08
CA GLU A 402 12.81 5.35 -23.27
C GLU A 402 13.28 6.47 -24.18
N GLN A 403 14.59 6.47 -24.50
CA GLN A 403 15.23 7.56 -25.26
C GLN A 403 14.97 8.94 -24.66
N GLY A 404 14.87 9.05 -23.34
CA GLY A 404 14.58 10.29 -22.62
C GLY A 404 13.09 10.68 -22.54
N HIS A 405 12.20 9.96 -23.19
CA HIS A 405 10.75 10.16 -23.11
C HIS A 405 10.15 9.32 -21.98
N LEU A 406 9.43 9.97 -21.06
CA LEU A 406 8.67 9.29 -20.01
C LEU A 406 7.39 8.71 -20.61
N TYR A 407 7.23 7.39 -20.53
CA TYR A 407 6.04 6.72 -21.04
C TYR A 407 4.79 7.14 -20.30
N SER A 408 3.76 7.51 -21.05
CA SER A 408 2.43 7.85 -20.54
C SER A 408 1.35 7.14 -21.34
N ASP A 409 0.21 6.89 -20.72
CA ASP A 409 -0.98 6.43 -21.43
C ASP A 409 -1.73 7.65 -21.98
N ALA A 410 -1.94 7.69 -23.29
CA ALA A 410 -2.57 8.84 -23.94
C ALA A 410 -4.05 9.03 -23.57
N THR A 411 -4.74 7.98 -23.17
CA THR A 411 -6.14 8.06 -22.70
C THR A 411 -6.22 8.66 -21.30
N LEU A 412 -5.27 8.30 -20.46
CA LEU A 412 -5.26 8.65 -19.03
C LEU A 412 -4.48 9.93 -18.77
N HIS A 413 -3.63 10.36 -19.74
CA HIS A 413 -2.74 11.52 -19.59
C HIS A 413 -1.81 11.43 -18.37
N GLN A 414 -1.36 10.21 -18.02
CA GLN A 414 -0.53 9.93 -16.85
C GLN A 414 0.60 8.96 -17.19
N PRO A 415 1.73 9.03 -16.46
CA PRO A 415 2.80 8.06 -16.60
C PRO A 415 2.33 6.64 -16.39
N ILE A 416 2.78 5.71 -17.23
CA ILE A 416 2.52 4.28 -17.09
C ILE A 416 3.15 3.78 -15.79
N ARG A 417 2.39 2.99 -15.05
CA ARG A 417 2.79 2.37 -13.79
C ARG A 417 2.92 0.87 -13.97
N ILE A 418 4.11 0.36 -13.75
CA ILE A 418 4.47 -1.04 -13.98
C ILE A 418 4.71 -1.70 -12.62
N GLU A 419 3.97 -2.75 -12.30
CA GLU A 419 4.13 -3.43 -11.01
C GLU A 419 5.36 -4.35 -10.98
N MET A 420 5.67 -4.98 -12.12
CA MET A 420 6.85 -5.85 -12.26
C MET A 420 7.48 -5.67 -13.64
N VAL A 421 8.81 -5.59 -13.68
CA VAL A 421 9.58 -5.63 -14.93
C VAL A 421 10.36 -6.94 -14.98
N ILE A 422 10.35 -7.59 -16.14
CA ILE A 422 11.10 -8.82 -16.40
C ILE A 422 11.98 -8.57 -17.63
N VAL A 423 13.28 -8.63 -17.47
CA VAL A 423 14.22 -8.69 -18.59
C VAL A 423 14.47 -10.15 -18.90
N LEU A 424 13.93 -10.61 -20.01
CA LEU A 424 13.98 -12.00 -20.45
C LEU A 424 15.08 -12.15 -21.53
N HIS A 425 16.13 -12.90 -21.21
CA HIS A 425 17.21 -13.16 -22.16
C HIS A 425 16.98 -14.47 -22.92
N THR A 426 17.07 -14.39 -24.25
CA THR A 426 16.88 -15.55 -25.11
C THR A 426 17.78 -15.48 -26.35
N THR A 427 17.82 -16.57 -27.09
CA THR A 427 18.51 -16.59 -28.40
C THR A 427 17.67 -15.94 -29.47
N GLU A 428 18.35 -15.28 -30.41
CA GLU A 428 17.77 -14.60 -31.55
C GLU A 428 18.38 -15.09 -32.83
N GLN A 429 17.56 -15.23 -33.87
CA GLN A 429 18.01 -15.39 -35.25
C GLN A 429 17.58 -14.19 -36.08
N LEU A 430 18.53 -13.62 -36.81
CA LEU A 430 18.23 -12.59 -37.82
C LEU A 430 17.94 -13.26 -39.15
N LEU A 431 16.74 -13.06 -39.65
CA LEU A 431 16.30 -13.62 -40.92
C LEU A 431 16.04 -12.52 -41.94
N ASP A 432 16.58 -12.67 -43.14
CA ASP A 432 16.33 -11.75 -44.24
C ASP A 432 14.81 -11.71 -44.54
N ILE A 433 14.25 -10.51 -44.58
CA ILE A 433 12.83 -10.31 -44.93
C ILE A 433 12.57 -10.57 -46.40
N GLY A 434 13.61 -10.58 -47.24
CA GLY A 434 13.51 -10.81 -48.67
C GLY A 434 12.94 -9.62 -49.45
N ASP A 435 13.02 -8.41 -48.89
CA ASP A 435 12.55 -7.18 -49.57
C ASP A 435 13.60 -6.50 -50.43
N GLY A 436 14.82 -7.04 -50.45
CA GLY A 436 15.95 -6.47 -51.16
C GLY A 436 16.56 -5.20 -50.56
N HIS A 437 16.07 -4.75 -49.42
CA HIS A 437 16.52 -3.54 -48.72
C HIS A 437 17.41 -3.83 -47.51
N GLY A 438 17.71 -5.11 -47.21
CA GLY A 438 18.57 -5.53 -46.13
C GLY A 438 17.95 -5.42 -44.74
N ALA A 439 16.63 -5.38 -44.67
CA ALA A 439 15.93 -5.45 -43.40
C ALA A 439 15.87 -6.91 -42.87
N TYR A 440 16.05 -7.06 -41.57
CA TYR A 440 16.01 -8.37 -40.91
C TYR A 440 14.82 -8.47 -39.97
N ILE A 441 14.25 -9.70 -39.90
CA ILE A 441 13.27 -10.08 -38.89
C ILE A 441 14.04 -10.66 -37.71
N HIS A 442 13.72 -10.17 -36.53
CA HIS A 442 14.20 -10.70 -35.27
C HIS A 442 13.33 -11.90 -34.86
N ASP A 443 13.86 -13.12 -34.92
CA ASP A 443 13.17 -14.34 -34.49
C ASP A 443 13.71 -14.81 -33.14
N TYR A 444 13.07 -14.35 -32.08
CA TYR A 444 13.39 -14.74 -30.70
C TYR A 444 12.86 -16.14 -30.38
N ASP A 445 13.66 -16.94 -29.68
CA ASP A 445 13.23 -18.26 -29.21
C ASP A 445 12.47 -18.16 -27.88
N LEU A 446 11.14 -18.29 -27.92
CA LEU A 446 10.31 -18.39 -26.74
C LEU A 446 9.86 -19.83 -26.42
N ASP A 447 10.33 -20.82 -27.16
CA ASP A 447 9.94 -22.23 -27.00
C ASP A 447 10.96 -23.02 -26.12
N SER A 448 11.98 -22.37 -25.58
CA SER A 448 13.04 -22.96 -24.76
C SER A 448 13.07 -22.44 -23.31
N SER A 449 14.23 -22.08 -22.82
CA SER A 449 14.44 -21.49 -21.51
C SER A 449 15.67 -20.58 -21.52
N GLY A 450 15.78 -19.70 -20.53
CA GLY A 450 16.90 -18.78 -20.40
C GLY A 450 16.94 -18.08 -19.05
N TYR A 451 17.86 -17.13 -18.96
CA TYR A 451 17.94 -16.25 -17.79
C TYR A 451 16.88 -15.16 -17.83
N ALA A 452 16.51 -14.68 -16.65
CA ALA A 452 15.71 -13.50 -16.49
C ALA A 452 16.20 -12.65 -15.33
N THR A 453 16.01 -11.34 -15.43
CA THR A 453 16.14 -10.41 -14.31
C THR A 453 14.76 -9.87 -13.98
N ILE A 454 14.35 -9.94 -12.72
CA ILE A 454 13.06 -9.47 -12.27
C ILE A 454 13.24 -8.24 -11.39
N LEU A 455 12.55 -7.16 -11.71
CA LEU A 455 12.44 -5.97 -10.86
C LEU A 455 11.05 -5.96 -10.23
N TYR A 456 11.00 -5.99 -8.92
CA TYR A 456 9.75 -5.98 -8.17
C TYR A 456 9.91 -5.24 -6.84
N LYS A 457 9.06 -4.28 -6.57
CA LYS A 457 9.06 -3.45 -5.33
C LYS A 457 10.42 -2.82 -5.02
N GLY A 458 11.14 -2.31 -6.04
CA GLY A 458 12.45 -1.66 -5.87
C GLY A 458 13.62 -2.62 -5.64
N VAL A 459 13.40 -3.91 -5.83
CA VAL A 459 14.39 -4.97 -5.63
C VAL A 459 14.59 -5.73 -6.94
N GLN A 460 15.85 -6.06 -7.24
CA GLN A 460 16.23 -6.88 -8.38
C GLN A 460 16.50 -8.32 -7.92
N TYR A 461 15.98 -9.27 -8.69
CA TYR A 461 16.15 -10.71 -8.47
C TYR A 461 16.71 -11.36 -9.71
N GLY A 462 17.72 -12.22 -9.54
CA GLY A 462 18.16 -13.16 -10.56
C GLY A 462 17.14 -14.29 -10.69
N ALA A 463 16.77 -14.61 -11.92
CA ALA A 463 15.74 -15.59 -12.21
C ALA A 463 16.05 -16.37 -13.50
N SER A 464 15.23 -17.36 -13.78
CA SER A 464 15.15 -18.07 -15.04
C SER A 464 13.72 -18.05 -15.57
N TRP A 465 13.58 -18.14 -16.87
CA TRP A 465 12.29 -18.37 -17.53
C TRP A 465 12.30 -19.70 -18.29
N LYS A 466 11.13 -20.28 -18.50
CA LYS A 466 10.99 -21.54 -19.22
C LYS A 466 9.65 -21.63 -19.92
N SER A 467 9.67 -22.14 -21.17
CA SER A 467 8.51 -22.67 -21.86
C SER A 467 8.34 -24.14 -21.48
N THR A 468 7.33 -24.46 -20.68
CA THR A 468 7.02 -25.86 -20.30
C THR A 468 6.03 -26.51 -21.25
N ASP A 469 5.23 -25.71 -21.93
CA ASP A 469 4.27 -26.10 -22.96
C ASP A 469 4.27 -25.02 -24.03
N ARG A 470 4.46 -25.41 -25.28
CA ARG A 470 4.43 -24.53 -26.44
C ARG A 470 3.10 -23.74 -26.60
N ASN A 471 2.02 -24.26 -26.03
CA ASN A 471 0.69 -23.63 -25.99
C ASN A 471 0.29 -23.20 -24.57
N GLY A 472 1.25 -23.04 -23.67
CA GLY A 472 1.08 -22.58 -22.30
C GLY A 472 1.95 -21.36 -21.99
N PRO A 473 1.60 -20.56 -20.97
CA PRO A 473 2.33 -19.35 -20.61
C PRO A 473 3.77 -19.67 -20.18
N LEU A 474 4.66 -18.70 -20.39
CA LEU A 474 6.02 -18.75 -19.86
C LEU A 474 5.98 -18.80 -18.33
N THR A 475 6.86 -19.60 -17.75
CA THR A 475 7.00 -19.73 -16.30
C THR A 475 8.33 -19.11 -15.85
N PHE A 476 8.34 -18.55 -14.64
CA PHE A 476 9.49 -17.89 -14.06
C PHE A 476 9.82 -18.49 -12.70
N ALA A 477 11.10 -18.60 -12.40
CA ALA A 477 11.57 -19.01 -11.07
C ALA A 477 12.83 -18.21 -10.69
N LEU A 478 12.96 -17.86 -9.42
CA LEU A 478 14.20 -17.26 -8.89
C LEU A 478 15.36 -18.28 -8.98
N ASN A 479 16.60 -17.79 -8.92
CA ASN A 479 17.80 -18.65 -8.94
C ASN A 479 17.86 -19.64 -7.78
N ASN A 480 17.11 -19.42 -6.71
CA ASN A 480 16.95 -20.35 -5.59
C ASN A 480 15.87 -21.43 -5.84
N GLY A 481 15.24 -21.43 -7.02
CA GLY A 481 14.16 -22.35 -7.39
C GLY A 481 12.76 -21.92 -6.98
N GLN A 482 12.57 -20.79 -6.31
CA GLN A 482 11.25 -20.28 -5.92
C GLN A 482 10.45 -19.88 -7.17
N PRO A 483 9.24 -20.43 -7.39
CA PRO A 483 8.36 -19.99 -8.46
C PRO A 483 7.95 -18.51 -8.31
N VAL A 484 7.85 -17.81 -9.44
CA VAL A 484 7.44 -16.40 -9.47
C VAL A 484 6.07 -16.30 -10.16
N SER A 485 5.06 -15.84 -9.42
CA SER A 485 3.77 -15.46 -9.98
C SER A 485 3.84 -14.04 -10.54
N LEU A 486 3.09 -13.76 -11.61
CA LEU A 486 2.94 -12.41 -12.11
C LEU A 486 1.92 -11.64 -11.25
N PRO A 487 2.21 -10.41 -10.82
CA PRO A 487 1.30 -9.62 -9.99
C PRO A 487 0.06 -9.17 -10.79
N PRO A 488 -1.05 -8.75 -10.13
CA PRO A 488 -2.27 -8.32 -10.79
C PRO A 488 -2.11 -7.11 -11.72
N GLY A 489 -1.25 -6.15 -11.39
CA GLY A 489 -1.01 -4.97 -12.21
C GLY A 489 -0.23 -5.26 -13.49
N LEU A 490 0.13 -4.19 -14.20
CA LEU A 490 0.88 -4.28 -15.45
C LEU A 490 2.26 -4.92 -15.22
N VAL A 491 2.55 -5.96 -16.00
CA VAL A 491 3.88 -6.58 -16.10
C VAL A 491 4.50 -6.18 -17.43
N TRP A 492 5.73 -5.68 -17.39
CA TRP A 492 6.50 -5.35 -18.60
C TRP A 492 7.62 -6.36 -18.78
N ILE A 493 7.64 -7.02 -19.94
CA ILE A 493 8.66 -8.03 -20.29
C ILE A 493 9.50 -7.51 -21.45
N ASP A 494 10.75 -7.14 -21.16
CA ASP A 494 11.75 -6.85 -22.17
C ASP A 494 12.35 -8.15 -22.67
N VAL A 495 12.16 -8.49 -23.93
CA VAL A 495 12.78 -9.65 -24.57
C VAL A 495 14.08 -9.21 -25.24
N THR A 496 15.20 -9.69 -24.74
CA THR A 496 16.56 -9.32 -25.14
C THR A 496 17.42 -10.52 -25.50
N ARG A 497 18.57 -10.24 -26.09
CA ARG A 497 19.60 -11.24 -26.38
C ARG A 497 20.42 -11.62 -25.16
#